data_6e8b59950604c8af5dac2375ba6735e5
#
_entry.id   6e8b59950604c8af5dac2375ba6735e5
#
_cell.length_a   1.000
_cell.length_b   1.000
_cell.length_c   1.000
_cell.angle_alpha   90.00
_cell.angle_beta   90.00
_cell.angle_gamma   90.00
#
_symmetry.space_group_name_H-M   'P 1'
#
loop_
_entity.id
_entity.type
_entity.pdbx_description
1 polymer ?
#
loop_
_entity_poly.entity_id
_entity_poly.type
_entity_poly.pdbx_seq_one_letter_code
_entity_poly.pdbx_strand_id
1 'polypeptide(L)'
;MAKTIYIAGLGLIGASMALGIKRDHPDYEILGYNRSQASRDIALERGMIDRATDDFASFAPLADVIILTLPIKQTIAFIKELADLDLKEGVIISDAGSTKSAIVDVAEQYLAGKSVRFVGAHPMAGSHKTGAASADVNLFENAYYIFTPSSLTSPDTLEEMKDLLSGLHARFIEIDAKEHDRVTSQISHFPHILASGLMEQTAVYAQEHEMARRFAAGGFRDMTRIAESEPGMWTSILLSNRETILDRIADFKERLDEVGQAISKGDEEQIWNFFNQARAQRQAMEIHKRGGVDSSYDLYVDVPDEEDVILRILELLRGTSLVNIHINEENREDVHGILQISFKNAQDLERAERLITENTDYTVVIK
;
A
#
# COMPACT_ATOMS: atom_id res chain seq x y z
N MET A 1 -0.12 -29.24 -8.76
CA MET A 1 -1.54 -29.46 -9.13
C MET A 1 -2.21 -28.09 -9.13
N ALA A 2 -3.17 -27.86 -10.03
CA ALA A 2 -3.96 -26.63 -10.03
C ALA A 2 -4.69 -26.49 -8.69
N LYS A 3 -4.65 -25.28 -8.09
CA LYS A 3 -5.35 -24.98 -6.83
C LYS A 3 -6.61 -24.18 -7.11
N THR A 4 -7.58 -24.30 -6.22
CA THR A 4 -8.78 -23.45 -6.20
C THR A 4 -8.59 -22.35 -5.15
N ILE A 5 -8.59 -21.12 -5.59
CA ILE A 5 -8.39 -19.93 -4.74
C ILE A 5 -9.72 -19.21 -4.60
N TYR A 6 -10.14 -18.94 -3.37
CA TYR A 6 -11.36 -18.20 -3.08
C TYR A 6 -11.05 -16.81 -2.54
N ILE A 7 -11.41 -15.78 -3.30
CA ILE A 7 -11.22 -14.37 -2.90
C ILE A 7 -12.57 -13.80 -2.47
N ALA A 8 -12.70 -13.49 -1.20
CA ALA A 8 -13.88 -12.86 -0.62
C ALA A 8 -13.69 -11.34 -0.55
N GLY A 9 -14.37 -10.62 -1.45
CA GLY A 9 -14.29 -9.17 -1.61
C GLY A 9 -13.63 -8.76 -2.93
N LEU A 10 -14.42 -8.58 -3.98
CA LEU A 10 -13.95 -8.13 -5.29
C LEU A 10 -13.95 -6.59 -5.38
N GLY A 11 -13.20 -5.97 -4.46
CA GLY A 11 -12.86 -4.56 -4.51
C GLY A 11 -11.55 -4.33 -5.27
N LEU A 12 -10.96 -3.13 -5.13
CA LEU A 12 -9.64 -2.83 -5.71
C LEU A 12 -8.59 -3.89 -5.32
N ILE A 13 -8.47 -4.21 -4.02
CA ILE A 13 -7.44 -5.12 -3.50
C ILE A 13 -7.69 -6.56 -3.99
N GLY A 14 -8.86 -7.13 -3.75
CA GLY A 14 -9.13 -8.52 -4.10
C GLY A 14 -9.11 -8.78 -5.61
N ALA A 15 -9.65 -7.87 -6.41
CA ALA A 15 -9.63 -8.00 -7.86
C ALA A 15 -8.22 -7.83 -8.46
N SER A 16 -7.40 -6.92 -7.92
CA SER A 16 -5.99 -6.79 -8.30
C SER A 16 -5.17 -8.01 -7.89
N MET A 17 -5.46 -8.59 -6.73
CA MET A 17 -4.83 -9.82 -6.24
C MET A 17 -5.17 -11.01 -7.15
N ALA A 18 -6.43 -11.14 -7.58
CA ALA A 18 -6.84 -12.15 -8.55
C ALA A 18 -6.05 -12.06 -9.86
N LEU A 19 -5.87 -10.84 -10.40
CA LEU A 19 -5.05 -10.62 -11.60
C LEU A 19 -3.59 -11.04 -11.39
N GLY A 20 -3.01 -10.67 -10.26
CA GLY A 20 -1.63 -11.03 -9.93
C GLY A 20 -1.45 -12.55 -9.77
N ILE A 21 -2.38 -13.24 -9.12
CA ILE A 21 -2.36 -14.70 -8.99
C ILE A 21 -2.43 -15.35 -10.39
N LYS A 22 -3.36 -14.92 -11.24
CA LYS A 22 -3.49 -15.47 -12.60
C LYS A 22 -2.27 -15.22 -13.48
N ARG A 23 -1.49 -14.19 -13.22
CA ARG A 23 -0.27 -13.87 -13.96
C ARG A 23 0.78 -15.00 -13.86
N ASP A 24 1.01 -15.51 -12.66
CA ASP A 24 2.03 -16.54 -12.42
C ASP A 24 1.43 -17.94 -12.32
N HIS A 25 0.13 -18.04 -12.01
CA HIS A 25 -0.61 -19.31 -11.86
C HIS A 25 -1.86 -19.34 -12.78
N PRO A 26 -1.70 -19.31 -14.11
CA PRO A 26 -2.82 -19.24 -15.05
C PRO A 26 -3.76 -20.46 -15.00
N ASP A 27 -3.28 -21.59 -14.48
CA ASP A 27 -4.05 -22.83 -14.35
C ASP A 27 -4.89 -22.92 -13.06
N TYR A 28 -4.78 -21.94 -12.15
CA TYR A 28 -5.54 -21.93 -10.91
C TYR A 28 -6.96 -21.43 -11.15
N GLU A 29 -7.95 -22.13 -10.55
CA GLU A 29 -9.34 -21.65 -10.55
C GLU A 29 -9.52 -20.57 -9.47
N ILE A 30 -9.95 -19.38 -9.87
CA ILE A 30 -10.25 -18.30 -8.92
C ILE A 30 -11.76 -18.13 -8.78
N LEU A 31 -12.23 -18.39 -7.57
CA LEU A 31 -13.62 -18.17 -7.15
C LEU A 31 -13.71 -16.80 -6.46
N GLY A 32 -14.73 -16.03 -6.78
CA GLY A 32 -14.91 -14.71 -6.23
C GLY A 32 -16.23 -14.52 -5.50
N TYR A 33 -16.17 -13.89 -4.32
CA TYR A 33 -17.36 -13.44 -3.61
C TYR A 33 -17.42 -11.91 -3.59
N ASN A 34 -18.61 -11.39 -3.91
CA ASN A 34 -18.93 -9.98 -3.62
C ASN A 34 -20.45 -9.82 -3.55
N ARG A 35 -20.95 -8.98 -2.65
CA ARG A 35 -22.37 -8.64 -2.56
C ARG A 35 -22.86 -7.88 -3.80
N SER A 36 -22.02 -7.03 -4.39
CA SER A 36 -22.35 -6.23 -5.57
C SER A 36 -22.34 -7.08 -6.83
N GLN A 37 -23.47 -7.21 -7.50
CA GLN A 37 -23.57 -7.86 -8.81
C GLN A 37 -22.63 -7.21 -9.82
N ALA A 38 -22.61 -5.88 -9.90
CA ALA A 38 -21.76 -5.16 -10.84
C ALA A 38 -20.27 -5.48 -10.65
N SER A 39 -19.79 -5.63 -9.40
CA SER A 39 -18.40 -6.02 -9.16
C SER A 39 -18.11 -7.45 -9.60
N ARG A 40 -19.07 -8.37 -9.43
CA ARG A 40 -18.95 -9.75 -9.89
C ARG A 40 -18.89 -9.83 -11.42
N ASP A 41 -19.78 -9.11 -12.09
CA ASP A 41 -19.86 -9.07 -13.56
C ASP A 41 -18.55 -8.51 -14.16
N ILE A 42 -18.06 -7.39 -13.65
CA ILE A 42 -16.78 -6.80 -14.08
C ILE A 42 -15.63 -7.77 -13.88
N ALA A 43 -15.58 -8.47 -12.75
CA ALA A 43 -14.49 -9.40 -12.46
C ALA A 43 -14.51 -10.62 -13.40
N LEU A 44 -15.70 -11.13 -13.75
CA LEU A 44 -15.87 -12.21 -14.73
C LEU A 44 -15.53 -11.74 -16.15
N GLU A 45 -16.10 -10.60 -16.59
CA GLU A 45 -15.89 -10.06 -17.95
C GLU A 45 -14.42 -9.77 -18.24
N ARG A 46 -13.69 -9.26 -17.22
CA ARG A 46 -12.26 -8.96 -17.35
C ARG A 46 -11.35 -10.16 -17.08
N GLY A 47 -11.93 -11.37 -16.88
CA GLY A 47 -11.17 -12.58 -16.63
C GLY A 47 -10.34 -12.59 -15.35
N MET A 48 -10.72 -11.79 -14.36
CA MET A 48 -10.04 -11.75 -13.06
C MET A 48 -10.33 -13.01 -12.24
N ILE A 49 -11.55 -13.53 -12.36
CA ILE A 49 -12.05 -14.72 -11.68
C ILE A 49 -12.76 -15.64 -12.68
N ASP A 50 -12.91 -16.90 -12.33
CA ASP A 50 -13.55 -17.92 -13.17
C ASP A 50 -15.02 -18.12 -12.83
N ARG A 51 -15.36 -17.97 -11.53
CA ARG A 51 -16.75 -18.09 -11.03
C ARG A 51 -17.00 -17.07 -9.96
N ALA A 52 -18.25 -16.62 -9.82
CA ALA A 52 -18.66 -15.62 -8.82
C ALA A 52 -19.90 -16.05 -8.04
N THR A 53 -20.00 -15.59 -6.79
CA THR A 53 -21.16 -15.81 -5.93
C THR A 53 -21.44 -14.57 -5.05
N ASP A 54 -22.66 -14.43 -4.56
CA ASP A 54 -23.05 -13.53 -3.46
C ASP A 54 -23.38 -14.29 -2.15
N ASP A 55 -23.23 -15.60 -2.17
CA ASP A 55 -23.28 -16.45 -1.00
C ASP A 55 -21.86 -16.87 -0.58
N PHE A 56 -21.38 -16.30 0.54
CA PHE A 56 -20.03 -16.51 1.02
C PHE A 56 -19.74 -17.99 1.32
N ALA A 57 -20.69 -18.70 1.91
CA ALA A 57 -20.51 -20.08 2.33
C ALA A 57 -20.39 -21.06 1.14
N SER A 58 -20.95 -20.70 -0.02
CA SER A 58 -21.09 -21.62 -1.15
C SER A 58 -19.76 -22.08 -1.77
N PHE A 59 -18.74 -21.25 -1.77
CA PHE A 59 -17.44 -21.57 -2.39
C PHE A 59 -16.33 -21.92 -1.38
N ALA A 60 -16.52 -21.61 -0.10
CA ALA A 60 -15.51 -21.87 0.92
C ALA A 60 -15.08 -23.35 1.00
N PRO A 61 -16.00 -24.37 0.93
CA PRO A 61 -15.62 -25.78 0.96
C PRO A 61 -14.83 -26.25 -0.28
N LEU A 62 -14.84 -25.48 -1.36
CA LEU A 62 -14.14 -25.84 -2.60
C LEU A 62 -12.69 -25.36 -2.64
N ALA A 63 -12.33 -24.43 -1.76
CA ALA A 63 -11.08 -23.70 -1.81
C ALA A 63 -9.90 -24.46 -1.18
N ASP A 64 -8.73 -24.34 -1.78
CA ASP A 64 -7.44 -24.72 -1.19
C ASP A 64 -6.83 -23.53 -0.43
N VAL A 65 -7.14 -22.30 -0.87
CA VAL A 65 -6.78 -21.06 -0.20
C VAL A 65 -7.97 -20.09 -0.22
N ILE A 66 -8.25 -19.47 0.92
CA ILE A 66 -9.30 -18.43 1.10
C ILE A 66 -8.63 -17.12 1.48
N ILE A 67 -8.85 -16.05 0.71
CA ILE A 67 -8.30 -14.73 0.98
C ILE A 67 -9.44 -13.74 1.23
N LEU A 68 -9.47 -13.16 2.43
CA LEU A 68 -10.49 -12.22 2.86
C LEU A 68 -10.04 -10.78 2.61
N THR A 69 -10.53 -10.16 1.54
CA THR A 69 -10.21 -8.78 1.14
C THR A 69 -11.39 -7.83 1.42
N LEU A 70 -11.88 -7.89 2.65
CA LEU A 70 -13.07 -7.23 3.15
C LEU A 70 -12.75 -6.22 4.26
N PRO A 71 -13.64 -5.29 4.58
CA PRO A 71 -13.51 -4.47 5.79
C PRO A 71 -13.34 -5.33 7.04
N ILE A 72 -12.53 -4.89 8.00
CA ILE A 72 -12.09 -5.65 9.19
C ILE A 72 -13.25 -6.32 9.92
N LYS A 73 -14.36 -5.58 10.14
CA LYS A 73 -15.57 -6.13 10.80
C LYS A 73 -16.16 -7.32 10.06
N GLN A 74 -16.17 -7.28 8.72
CA GLN A 74 -16.69 -8.38 7.90
C GLN A 74 -15.69 -9.53 7.84
N THR A 75 -14.39 -9.25 7.75
CA THR A 75 -13.33 -10.27 7.84
C THR A 75 -13.45 -11.07 9.12
N ILE A 76 -13.61 -10.41 10.27
CA ILE A 76 -13.82 -11.05 11.57
C ILE A 76 -15.09 -11.91 11.57
N ALA A 77 -16.21 -11.41 11.01
CA ALA A 77 -17.43 -12.17 10.92
C ALA A 77 -17.29 -13.42 10.05
N PHE A 78 -16.60 -13.31 8.92
CA PHE A 78 -16.37 -14.43 8.00
C PHE A 78 -15.39 -15.46 8.56
N ILE A 79 -14.38 -15.07 9.32
CA ILE A 79 -13.53 -16.04 10.03
C ILE A 79 -14.36 -16.91 10.99
N LYS A 80 -15.32 -16.30 11.71
CA LYS A 80 -16.23 -17.06 12.59
C LYS A 80 -17.14 -18.00 11.79
N GLU A 81 -17.68 -17.54 10.67
CA GLU A 81 -18.52 -18.35 9.79
C GLU A 81 -17.73 -19.52 9.19
N LEU A 82 -16.49 -19.29 8.71
CA LEU A 82 -15.60 -20.33 8.20
C LEU A 82 -15.33 -21.43 9.24
N ALA A 83 -15.29 -21.08 10.51
CA ALA A 83 -15.10 -22.05 11.58
C ALA A 83 -16.24 -23.07 11.69
N ASP A 84 -17.43 -22.76 11.20
CA ASP A 84 -18.60 -23.64 11.25
C ASP A 84 -18.86 -24.39 9.91
N LEU A 85 -18.04 -24.14 8.89
CA LEU A 85 -18.15 -24.79 7.58
C LEU A 85 -17.27 -26.04 7.51
N ASP A 86 -17.67 -26.99 6.66
CA ASP A 86 -16.88 -28.18 6.31
C ASP A 86 -15.87 -27.80 5.21
N LEU A 87 -14.69 -27.32 5.63
CA LEU A 87 -13.62 -26.88 4.75
C LEU A 87 -12.69 -28.02 4.38
N LYS A 88 -11.94 -27.86 3.27
CA LYS A 88 -10.89 -28.83 2.91
C LYS A 88 -9.85 -28.94 4.03
N GLU A 89 -9.36 -30.15 4.27
CA GLU A 89 -8.26 -30.39 5.20
C GLU A 89 -7.00 -29.62 4.75
N GLY A 90 -6.42 -28.86 5.68
CA GLY A 90 -5.23 -28.08 5.42
C GLY A 90 -5.45 -26.82 4.56
N VAL A 91 -6.70 -26.38 4.36
CA VAL A 91 -6.98 -25.10 3.69
C VAL A 91 -6.24 -23.94 4.37
N ILE A 92 -5.69 -23.04 3.57
CA ILE A 92 -5.08 -21.81 4.07
C ILE A 92 -6.13 -20.70 4.06
N ILE A 93 -6.30 -20.03 5.19
CA ILE A 93 -7.11 -18.82 5.31
C ILE A 93 -6.17 -17.64 5.54
N SER A 94 -6.33 -16.58 4.76
CA SER A 94 -5.58 -15.33 4.91
C SER A 94 -6.50 -14.13 4.76
N ASP A 95 -6.04 -12.96 5.17
CA ASP A 95 -6.77 -11.71 5.01
C ASP A 95 -5.89 -10.62 4.38
N ALA A 96 -6.49 -9.46 4.08
CA ALA A 96 -5.80 -8.27 3.58
C ALA A 96 -6.17 -7.01 4.41
N GLY A 97 -6.55 -7.19 5.66
CA GLY A 97 -7.00 -6.10 6.53
C GLY A 97 -5.90 -5.15 6.93
N SER A 98 -6.24 -3.88 7.16
CA SER A 98 -5.30 -2.82 7.53
C SER A 98 -4.84 -2.88 8.99
N THR A 99 -5.47 -3.68 9.85
CA THR A 99 -5.04 -3.99 11.22
C THR A 99 -4.97 -5.49 11.40
N LYS A 100 -4.08 -5.98 12.26
CA LYS A 100 -3.79 -7.40 12.35
C LYS A 100 -4.20 -8.04 13.66
N SER A 101 -3.92 -7.42 14.81
CA SER A 101 -4.13 -8.06 16.12
C SER A 101 -5.55 -8.59 16.29
N ALA A 102 -6.56 -7.76 16.03
CA ALA A 102 -7.96 -8.17 16.19
C ALA A 102 -8.39 -9.33 15.25
N ILE A 103 -7.81 -9.40 14.05
CA ILE A 103 -8.10 -10.46 13.07
C ILE A 103 -7.40 -11.75 13.48
N VAL A 104 -6.12 -11.67 13.84
CA VAL A 104 -5.30 -12.81 14.28
C VAL A 104 -5.89 -13.43 15.55
N ASP A 105 -6.23 -12.62 16.56
CA ASP A 105 -6.82 -13.10 17.83
C ASP A 105 -8.14 -13.88 17.57
N VAL A 106 -8.99 -13.38 16.67
CA VAL A 106 -10.23 -14.06 16.30
C VAL A 106 -9.95 -15.35 15.52
N ALA A 107 -8.98 -15.34 14.61
CA ALA A 107 -8.61 -16.55 13.89
C ALA A 107 -8.08 -17.63 14.85
N GLU A 108 -7.19 -17.29 15.77
CA GLU A 108 -6.69 -18.22 16.79
C GLU A 108 -7.82 -18.74 17.68
N GLN A 109 -8.75 -17.87 18.08
CA GLN A 109 -9.86 -18.27 18.96
C GLN A 109 -10.84 -19.25 18.27
N TYR A 110 -11.17 -19.04 17.00
CA TYR A 110 -12.25 -19.79 16.33
C TYR A 110 -11.76 -20.93 15.44
N LEU A 111 -10.52 -20.84 14.93
CA LEU A 111 -9.95 -21.86 14.03
C LEU A 111 -9.00 -22.84 14.74
N ALA A 112 -8.63 -22.58 16.01
CA ALA A 112 -7.79 -23.50 16.77
C ALA A 112 -8.43 -24.90 16.87
N GLY A 113 -7.61 -25.94 16.71
CA GLY A 113 -8.06 -27.34 16.74
C GLY A 113 -8.80 -27.82 15.52
N LYS A 114 -8.97 -26.98 14.48
CA LYS A 114 -9.52 -27.37 13.17
C LYS A 114 -8.38 -27.70 12.20
N SER A 115 -8.68 -28.51 11.19
CA SER A 115 -7.71 -28.89 10.15
C SER A 115 -7.50 -27.76 9.14
N VAL A 116 -7.27 -26.53 9.61
CA VAL A 116 -7.05 -25.35 8.79
C VAL A 116 -5.74 -24.64 9.19
N ARG A 117 -5.18 -23.88 8.28
CA ARG A 117 -4.01 -23.03 8.50
C ARG A 117 -4.44 -21.58 8.36
N PHE A 118 -3.88 -20.67 9.16
CA PHE A 118 -4.18 -19.25 9.06
C PHE A 118 -2.90 -18.42 9.03
N VAL A 119 -2.87 -17.39 8.21
CA VAL A 119 -1.83 -16.35 8.24
C VAL A 119 -2.48 -14.99 7.97
N GLY A 120 -2.33 -14.08 8.94
CA GLY A 120 -2.75 -12.70 8.75
C GLY A 120 -1.87 -12.00 7.73
N ALA A 121 -2.46 -11.11 6.92
CA ALA A 121 -1.67 -10.35 5.97
C ALA A 121 -2.20 -8.93 5.76
N HIS A 122 -1.31 -8.03 5.30
CA HIS A 122 -1.66 -6.65 4.95
C HIS A 122 -0.81 -6.18 3.78
N PRO A 123 -1.37 -6.05 2.57
CA PRO A 123 -0.70 -5.38 1.46
C PRO A 123 -0.68 -3.86 1.71
N MET A 124 0.52 -3.28 1.84
CA MET A 124 0.71 -1.83 2.02
C MET A 124 0.56 -1.09 0.69
N ALA A 125 -0.54 -1.36 0.01
CA ALA A 125 -0.88 -0.77 -1.28
C ALA A 125 -2.37 -0.38 -1.30
N GLY A 126 -2.68 0.68 -2.02
CA GLY A 126 -4.04 1.17 -2.14
C GLY A 126 -4.13 2.41 -3.01
N SER A 127 -5.35 2.79 -3.34
CA SER A 127 -5.66 3.98 -4.10
C SER A 127 -6.95 4.60 -3.57
N HIS A 128 -7.20 5.87 -3.91
CA HIS A 128 -8.50 6.52 -3.70
C HIS A 128 -9.61 5.93 -4.59
N LYS A 129 -9.24 5.16 -5.62
CA LYS A 129 -10.19 4.45 -6.48
C LYS A 129 -10.72 3.20 -5.78
N THR A 130 -11.97 2.84 -6.05
CA THR A 130 -12.66 1.72 -5.41
C THR A 130 -13.32 0.79 -6.44
N GLY A 131 -13.64 -0.44 -6.00
CA GLY A 131 -14.36 -1.42 -6.81
C GLY A 131 -13.49 -2.23 -7.77
N ALA A 132 -14.06 -3.29 -8.35
CA ALA A 132 -13.40 -4.20 -9.29
C ALA A 132 -12.96 -3.49 -10.58
N ALA A 133 -13.70 -2.46 -11.02
CA ALA A 133 -13.37 -1.67 -12.21
C ALA A 133 -11.99 -0.99 -12.13
N SER A 134 -11.53 -0.70 -10.91
CA SER A 134 -10.25 -0.05 -10.64
C SER A 134 -9.09 -1.02 -10.42
N ALA A 135 -9.32 -2.32 -10.58
CA ALA A 135 -8.29 -3.34 -10.41
C ALA A 135 -7.11 -3.12 -11.36
N ASP A 136 -5.91 -3.26 -10.81
CA ASP A 136 -4.64 -3.10 -11.51
C ASP A 136 -3.71 -4.25 -11.12
N VAL A 137 -3.21 -4.97 -12.10
CA VAL A 137 -2.29 -6.10 -11.91
C VAL A 137 -0.97 -5.68 -11.25
N ASN A 138 -0.58 -4.42 -11.40
CA ASN A 138 0.64 -3.84 -10.83
C ASN A 138 0.43 -3.08 -9.52
N LEU A 139 -0.79 -3.12 -8.94
CA LEU A 139 -1.12 -2.39 -7.72
C LEU A 139 -0.13 -2.64 -6.57
N PHE A 140 0.38 -3.86 -6.46
CA PHE A 140 1.25 -4.32 -5.37
C PHE A 140 2.74 -4.28 -5.73
N GLU A 141 3.08 -3.96 -6.97
CA GLU A 141 4.47 -3.99 -7.44
C GLU A 141 5.36 -3.11 -6.58
N ASN A 142 6.41 -3.71 -5.99
CA ASN A 142 7.33 -3.10 -5.05
C ASN A 142 6.73 -2.60 -3.72
N ALA A 143 5.43 -2.77 -3.49
CA ALA A 143 4.82 -2.48 -2.20
C ALA A 143 5.19 -3.57 -1.18
N TYR A 144 5.23 -3.21 0.10
CA TYR A 144 5.32 -4.21 1.15
C TYR A 144 4.03 -5.02 1.24
N TYR A 145 4.17 -6.34 1.27
CA TYR A 145 3.11 -7.28 1.61
C TYR A 145 3.50 -7.95 2.92
N ILE A 146 2.82 -7.56 3.99
CA ILE A 146 3.20 -7.92 5.34
C ILE A 146 2.44 -9.18 5.74
N PHE A 147 3.15 -10.23 6.14
CA PHE A 147 2.58 -11.38 6.82
C PHE A 147 2.70 -11.22 8.32
N THR A 148 1.66 -11.62 9.04
CA THR A 148 1.64 -11.68 10.51
C THR A 148 1.35 -13.11 10.94
N PRO A 149 2.40 -13.94 11.09
CA PRO A 149 2.26 -15.33 11.53
C PRO A 149 1.56 -15.43 12.89
N SER A 150 0.79 -16.50 13.05
CA SER A 150 0.08 -16.84 14.28
C SER A 150 0.43 -18.26 14.74
N SER A 151 -0.17 -18.74 15.81
CA SER A 151 -0.03 -20.13 16.25
C SER A 151 -0.57 -21.14 15.22
N LEU A 152 -1.36 -20.70 14.25
CA LEU A 152 -1.91 -21.49 13.15
C LEU A 152 -1.08 -21.43 11.86
N THR A 153 0.07 -20.75 11.90
CA THR A 153 0.94 -20.53 10.74
C THR A 153 2.19 -21.40 10.87
N SER A 154 2.42 -22.30 9.91
CA SER A 154 3.70 -23.00 9.78
C SER A 154 4.62 -22.31 8.77
N PRO A 155 5.94 -22.57 8.78
CA PRO A 155 6.85 -22.08 7.74
C PRO A 155 6.40 -22.47 6.34
N ASP A 156 5.92 -23.69 6.14
CA ASP A 156 5.40 -24.16 4.85
C ASP A 156 4.18 -23.33 4.39
N THR A 157 3.33 -22.90 5.32
CA THR A 157 2.19 -22.02 5.01
C THR A 157 2.65 -20.68 4.44
N LEU A 158 3.70 -20.09 5.02
CA LEU A 158 4.27 -18.82 4.53
C LEU A 158 4.87 -18.98 3.14
N GLU A 159 5.63 -20.03 2.90
CA GLU A 159 6.22 -20.28 1.58
C GLU A 159 5.15 -20.56 0.52
N GLU A 160 4.10 -21.34 0.85
CA GLU A 160 2.96 -21.54 -0.04
C GLU A 160 2.22 -20.26 -0.38
N MET A 161 2.08 -19.34 0.59
CA MET A 161 1.45 -18.03 0.35
C MET A 161 2.34 -17.09 -0.46
N LYS A 162 3.66 -17.09 -0.22
CA LYS A 162 4.61 -16.31 -1.02
C LYS A 162 4.65 -16.78 -2.48
N ASP A 163 4.65 -18.10 -2.69
CA ASP A 163 4.56 -18.69 -4.03
C ASP A 163 3.26 -18.30 -4.73
N LEU A 164 2.10 -18.49 -4.07
CA LEU A 164 0.79 -18.10 -4.59
C LEU A 164 0.73 -16.62 -5.02
N LEU A 165 1.36 -15.74 -4.24
CA LEU A 165 1.31 -14.30 -4.43
C LEU A 165 2.52 -13.76 -5.20
N SER A 166 3.38 -14.62 -5.77
CA SER A 166 4.59 -14.21 -6.52
C SER A 166 4.28 -13.22 -7.64
N GLY A 167 3.17 -13.47 -8.34
CA GLY A 167 2.69 -12.61 -9.42
C GLY A 167 2.23 -11.21 -8.99
N LEU A 168 2.19 -10.88 -7.71
CA LEU A 168 1.98 -9.51 -7.23
C LEU A 168 3.24 -8.65 -7.34
N HIS A 169 4.43 -9.25 -7.46
CA HIS A 169 5.73 -8.59 -7.43
C HIS A 169 5.92 -7.69 -6.20
N ALA A 170 5.31 -8.09 -5.08
CA ALA A 170 5.39 -7.39 -3.80
C ALA A 170 6.65 -7.78 -3.02
N ARG A 171 7.03 -6.95 -2.05
CA ARG A 171 8.11 -7.24 -1.09
C ARG A 171 7.53 -7.89 0.14
N PHE A 172 7.68 -9.21 0.28
CA PHE A 172 7.17 -9.94 1.42
C PHE A 172 8.03 -9.71 2.65
N ILE A 173 7.39 -9.35 3.77
CA ILE A 173 8.02 -9.25 5.09
C ILE A 173 7.14 -9.93 6.13
N GLU A 174 7.75 -10.35 7.24
CA GLU A 174 7.08 -10.98 8.36
C GLU A 174 7.28 -10.13 9.61
N ILE A 175 6.20 -9.91 10.36
CA ILE A 175 6.23 -9.13 11.60
C ILE A 175 5.14 -9.65 12.55
N ASP A 176 5.32 -9.49 13.84
CA ASP A 176 4.30 -9.77 14.85
C ASP A 176 3.06 -8.87 14.65
N ALA A 177 1.86 -9.42 14.87
CA ALA A 177 0.61 -8.70 14.63
C ALA A 177 0.46 -7.44 15.48
N LYS A 178 0.91 -7.46 16.74
CA LYS A 178 0.85 -6.29 17.64
C LYS A 178 1.88 -5.24 17.23
N GLU A 179 3.06 -5.68 16.81
CA GLU A 179 4.09 -4.76 16.30
C GLU A 179 3.65 -4.12 14.98
N HIS A 180 3.02 -4.90 14.08
CA HIS A 180 2.38 -4.36 12.87
C HIS A 180 1.41 -3.22 13.23
N ASP A 181 0.51 -3.44 14.19
CA ASP A 181 -0.51 -2.46 14.57
C ASP A 181 0.10 -1.23 15.26
N ARG A 182 1.20 -1.37 16.01
CA ARG A 182 1.96 -0.26 16.56
C ARG A 182 2.61 0.58 15.46
N VAL A 183 3.29 -0.07 14.52
CA VAL A 183 3.95 0.63 13.41
C VAL A 183 2.91 1.34 12.53
N THR A 184 1.87 0.64 12.10
CA THR A 184 0.84 1.24 11.22
C THR A 184 0.04 2.33 11.92
N SER A 185 -0.14 2.26 13.25
CA SER A 185 -0.76 3.36 13.99
C SER A 185 -0.01 4.68 13.83
N GLN A 186 1.32 4.63 13.84
CA GLN A 186 2.19 5.81 13.74
C GLN A 186 2.32 6.34 12.32
N ILE A 187 2.51 5.45 11.33
CA ILE A 187 2.86 5.87 9.97
C ILE A 187 1.67 5.99 9.02
N SER A 188 0.49 5.48 9.41
CA SER A 188 -0.72 5.49 8.59
C SER A 188 -1.93 6.02 9.33
N HIS A 189 -2.33 5.39 10.46
CA HIS A 189 -3.61 5.71 11.10
C HIS A 189 -3.63 7.11 11.71
N PHE A 190 -2.59 7.45 12.46
CA PHE A 190 -2.48 8.75 13.09
C PHE A 190 -2.36 9.91 12.09
N PRO A 191 -1.56 9.84 11.02
CA PRO A 191 -1.55 10.83 9.95
C PRO A 191 -2.93 11.14 9.35
N HIS A 192 -3.80 10.13 9.16
CA HIS A 192 -5.16 10.35 8.66
C HIS A 192 -6.04 11.11 9.66
N ILE A 193 -5.88 10.85 10.97
CA ILE A 193 -6.57 11.61 12.02
C ILE A 193 -6.14 13.08 11.96
N LEU A 194 -4.83 13.34 11.84
CA LEU A 194 -4.30 14.70 11.75
C LEU A 194 -4.79 15.43 10.49
N ALA A 195 -4.76 14.76 9.35
CA ALA A 195 -5.24 15.35 8.10
C ALA A 195 -6.72 15.72 8.18
N SER A 196 -7.57 14.81 8.69
CA SER A 196 -9.00 15.06 8.85
C SER A 196 -9.29 16.15 9.89
N GLY A 197 -8.60 16.14 11.04
CA GLY A 197 -8.73 17.17 12.07
C GLY A 197 -8.32 18.55 11.57
N LEU A 198 -7.24 18.64 10.78
CA LEU A 198 -6.80 19.90 10.18
C LEU A 198 -7.81 20.42 9.16
N MET A 199 -8.44 19.56 8.37
CA MET A 199 -9.50 19.94 7.44
C MET A 199 -10.73 20.46 8.18
N GLU A 200 -11.20 19.77 9.22
CA GLU A 200 -12.34 20.20 10.03
C GLU A 200 -12.06 21.55 10.72
N GLN A 201 -10.90 21.70 11.35
CA GLN A 201 -10.49 22.96 11.98
C GLN A 201 -10.49 24.10 10.96
N THR A 202 -9.93 23.88 9.78
CA THR A 202 -9.88 24.89 8.71
C THR A 202 -11.27 25.23 8.19
N ALA A 203 -12.17 24.25 8.09
CA ALA A 203 -13.54 24.46 7.64
C ALA A 203 -14.33 25.39 8.62
N VAL A 204 -14.14 25.18 9.93
CA VAL A 204 -14.72 26.05 10.96
C VAL A 204 -14.10 27.46 10.90
N TYR A 205 -12.77 27.54 10.85
CA TYR A 205 -12.04 28.83 10.80
C TYR A 205 -12.41 29.66 9.58
N ALA A 206 -12.65 29.03 8.45
CA ALA A 206 -13.03 29.69 7.20
C ALA A 206 -14.46 30.25 7.19
N GLN A 207 -15.28 29.99 8.21
CA GLN A 207 -16.60 30.62 8.35
C GLN A 207 -16.47 32.13 8.67
N GLU A 208 -15.44 32.49 9.42
CA GLU A 208 -15.15 33.88 9.78
C GLU A 208 -14.02 34.49 8.94
N HIS A 209 -13.21 33.67 8.29
CA HIS A 209 -12.01 34.04 7.53
C HIS A 209 -12.04 33.44 6.11
N GLU A 210 -12.83 34.02 5.22
CA GLU A 210 -13.04 33.51 3.84
C GLU A 210 -11.73 33.24 3.06
N MET A 211 -10.70 34.04 3.30
CA MET A 211 -9.41 33.90 2.63
C MET A 211 -8.66 32.62 3.02
N ALA A 212 -9.00 31.97 4.14
CA ALA A 212 -8.34 30.74 4.57
C ALA A 212 -8.44 29.63 3.50
N ARG A 213 -9.57 29.52 2.79
CA ARG A 213 -9.75 28.57 1.69
C ARG A 213 -8.92 28.93 0.46
N ARG A 214 -8.79 30.24 0.17
CA ARG A 214 -8.06 30.72 -1.02
C ARG A 214 -6.56 30.62 -0.85
N PHE A 215 -6.07 30.77 0.40
CA PHE A 215 -4.64 30.71 0.73
C PHE A 215 -4.15 29.28 0.98
N ALA A 216 -5.02 28.27 0.89
CA ALA A 216 -4.64 26.86 1.01
C ALA A 216 -3.67 26.46 -0.13
N ALA A 217 -2.37 26.60 0.12
CA ALA A 217 -1.28 26.35 -0.82
C ALA A 217 -0.83 24.87 -0.80
N GLY A 218 0.24 24.56 -1.52
CA GLY A 218 0.74 23.19 -1.73
C GLY A 218 0.92 22.41 -0.44
N GLY A 219 1.62 22.95 0.56
CA GLY A 219 1.86 22.26 1.83
C GLY A 219 0.58 21.85 2.58
N PHE A 220 -0.43 22.73 2.61
CA PHE A 220 -1.73 22.38 3.20
C PHE A 220 -2.44 21.27 2.42
N ARG A 221 -2.47 21.37 1.09
CA ARG A 221 -3.09 20.34 0.22
C ARG A 221 -2.40 18.99 0.35
N ASP A 222 -1.08 18.97 0.41
CA ASP A 222 -0.30 17.74 0.55
C ASP A 222 -0.58 17.06 1.88
N MET A 223 -0.61 17.81 2.99
CA MET A 223 -0.91 17.27 4.33
C MET A 223 -2.34 16.76 4.44
N THR A 224 -3.31 17.43 3.80
CA THR A 224 -4.74 17.11 3.93
C THR A 224 -5.29 16.21 2.84
N ARG A 225 -4.50 15.86 1.82
CA ARG A 225 -4.93 15.03 0.69
C ARG A 225 -5.56 13.69 1.13
N ILE A 226 -5.01 13.08 2.17
CA ILE A 226 -5.49 11.79 2.68
C ILE A 226 -6.80 11.89 3.48
N ALA A 227 -7.29 13.08 3.80
CA ALA A 227 -8.59 13.30 4.45
C ALA A 227 -9.79 12.97 3.54
N GLU A 228 -9.60 12.79 2.23
CA GLU A 228 -10.64 12.34 1.28
C GLU A 228 -10.97 10.84 1.37
N SER A 229 -10.30 10.11 2.27
CA SER A 229 -10.46 8.66 2.42
C SER A 229 -11.86 8.27 2.91
N GLU A 230 -12.31 7.04 2.59
CA GLU A 230 -13.66 6.54 2.89
C GLU A 230 -13.89 6.41 4.41
N PRO A 231 -14.93 7.08 4.98
CA PRO A 231 -15.12 7.16 6.42
C PRO A 231 -15.41 5.83 7.12
N GLY A 232 -16.17 4.92 6.49
CA GLY A 232 -16.51 3.63 7.09
C GLY A 232 -15.31 2.71 7.26
N MET A 233 -14.39 2.74 6.30
CA MET A 233 -13.11 2.02 6.38
C MET A 233 -12.28 2.56 7.57
N TRP A 234 -12.14 3.88 7.68
CA TRP A 234 -11.38 4.50 8.77
C TRP A 234 -12.01 4.29 10.13
N THR A 235 -13.35 4.33 10.23
CA THR A 235 -14.06 3.94 11.46
C THR A 235 -13.67 2.52 11.90
N SER A 236 -13.64 1.58 10.97
CA SER A 236 -13.28 0.19 11.28
C SER A 236 -11.83 0.05 11.71
N ILE A 237 -10.89 0.76 11.05
CA ILE A 237 -9.46 0.77 11.39
C ILE A 237 -9.25 1.35 12.79
N LEU A 238 -9.82 2.52 13.09
CA LEU A 238 -9.61 3.19 14.37
C LEU A 238 -10.18 2.39 15.54
N LEU A 239 -11.31 1.71 15.36
CA LEU A 239 -11.91 0.89 16.40
C LEU A 239 -11.15 -0.43 16.63
N SER A 240 -10.56 -1.02 15.58
CA SER A 240 -9.82 -2.28 15.68
C SER A 240 -8.41 -2.12 16.25
N ASN A 241 -7.82 -0.92 16.17
CA ASN A 241 -6.49 -0.59 16.74
C ASN A 241 -6.58 0.55 17.78
N ARG A 242 -7.66 0.58 18.54
CA ARG A 242 -8.07 1.72 19.37
C ARG A 242 -7.03 2.13 20.41
N GLU A 243 -6.52 1.18 21.17
CA GLU A 243 -5.59 1.47 22.28
C GLU A 243 -4.30 2.11 21.76
N THR A 244 -3.67 1.50 20.78
CA THR A 244 -2.43 1.99 20.18
C THR A 244 -2.61 3.39 19.55
N ILE A 245 -3.77 3.65 18.94
CA ILE A 245 -4.05 4.96 18.34
C ILE A 245 -4.27 6.03 19.41
N LEU A 246 -4.95 5.69 20.52
CA LEU A 246 -5.13 6.62 21.63
C LEU A 246 -3.79 7.02 22.26
N ASP A 247 -2.83 6.09 22.36
CA ASP A 247 -1.48 6.39 22.80
C ASP A 247 -0.78 7.38 21.85
N ARG A 248 -0.89 7.18 20.53
CA ARG A 248 -0.30 8.13 19.54
C ARG A 248 -0.92 9.53 19.65
N ILE A 249 -2.23 9.59 19.88
CA ILE A 249 -2.90 10.89 20.10
C ILE A 249 -2.38 11.57 21.37
N ALA A 250 -2.22 10.82 22.46
CA ALA A 250 -1.70 11.34 23.72
C ALA A 250 -0.28 11.90 23.58
N ASP A 251 0.63 11.07 23.00
CA ASP A 251 2.02 11.46 22.75
C ASP A 251 2.12 12.73 21.87
N PHE A 252 1.27 12.86 20.87
CA PHE A 252 1.32 14.03 20.00
C PHE A 252 0.73 15.29 20.64
N LYS A 253 -0.29 15.15 21.47
CA LYS A 253 -0.82 16.28 22.26
C LYS A 253 0.25 16.85 23.19
N GLU A 254 1.04 15.99 23.86
CA GLU A 254 2.14 16.42 24.69
C GLU A 254 3.17 17.25 23.88
N ARG A 255 3.54 16.79 22.68
CA ARG A 255 4.45 17.55 21.78
C ARG A 255 3.87 18.89 21.33
N LEU A 256 2.56 18.97 21.09
CA LEU A 256 1.89 20.22 20.76
C LEU A 256 1.89 21.19 21.97
N ASP A 257 1.68 20.67 23.18
CA ASP A 257 1.72 21.44 24.41
C ASP A 257 3.13 22.01 24.67
N GLU A 258 4.18 21.20 24.45
CA GLU A 258 5.58 21.63 24.57
C GLU A 258 5.91 22.78 23.63
N VAL A 259 5.60 22.67 22.34
CA VAL A 259 5.86 23.74 21.37
C VAL A 259 4.97 24.97 21.65
N GLY A 260 3.73 24.78 22.10
CA GLY A 260 2.84 25.85 22.51
C GLY A 260 3.41 26.64 23.70
N GLN A 261 3.99 25.96 24.69
CA GLN A 261 4.67 26.63 25.83
C GLN A 261 5.92 27.41 25.39
N ALA A 262 6.72 26.83 24.47
CA ALA A 262 7.89 27.52 23.93
C ALA A 262 7.49 28.80 23.18
N ILE A 263 6.44 28.77 22.37
CA ILE A 263 5.89 29.93 21.68
C ILE A 263 5.41 30.97 22.68
N SER A 264 4.67 30.55 23.72
CA SER A 264 4.14 31.44 24.75
C SER A 264 5.23 32.17 25.53
N LYS A 265 6.38 31.54 25.74
CA LYS A 265 7.55 32.11 26.45
C LYS A 265 8.47 32.92 25.52
N GLY A 266 8.31 32.86 24.22
CA GLY A 266 9.23 33.41 23.24
C GLY A 266 10.59 32.67 23.23
N ASP A 267 10.62 31.39 23.55
CA ASP A 267 11.86 30.58 23.60
C ASP A 267 12.29 30.19 22.18
N GLU A 268 13.08 31.04 21.56
CA GLU A 268 13.57 30.89 20.20
C GLU A 268 14.40 29.62 20.04
N GLU A 269 15.21 29.25 21.04
CA GLU A 269 16.06 28.07 20.99
C GLU A 269 15.22 26.78 20.96
N GLN A 270 14.22 26.66 21.83
CA GLN A 270 13.35 25.50 21.88
C GLN A 270 12.51 25.38 20.60
N ILE A 271 11.99 26.48 20.06
CA ILE A 271 11.25 26.50 18.80
C ILE A 271 12.16 26.08 17.64
N TRP A 272 13.36 26.62 17.56
CA TRP A 272 14.32 26.25 16.52
C TRP A 272 14.68 24.77 16.58
N ASN A 273 14.93 24.25 17.78
CA ASN A 273 15.25 22.84 18.00
C ASN A 273 14.13 21.90 17.56
N PHE A 274 12.86 22.27 17.82
CA PHE A 274 11.70 21.50 17.39
C PHE A 274 11.70 21.28 15.87
N PHE A 275 11.87 22.34 15.10
CA PHE A 275 11.90 22.23 13.62
C PHE A 275 13.18 21.58 13.10
N ASN A 276 14.33 21.88 13.71
CA ASN A 276 15.61 21.31 13.27
C ASN A 276 15.69 19.80 13.48
N GLN A 277 15.18 19.29 14.59
CA GLN A 277 15.10 17.85 14.84
C GLN A 277 14.17 17.17 13.81
N ALA A 278 12.99 17.73 13.55
CA ALA A 278 12.08 17.21 12.54
C ALA A 278 12.72 17.19 11.15
N ARG A 279 13.44 18.25 10.76
CA ARG A 279 14.18 18.34 9.50
C ARG A 279 15.24 17.25 9.40
N ALA A 280 16.06 17.08 10.45
CA ALA A 280 17.12 16.08 10.47
C ALA A 280 16.55 14.65 10.36
N GLN A 281 15.46 14.34 11.10
CA GLN A 281 14.79 13.06 11.01
C GLN A 281 14.19 12.83 9.61
N ARG A 282 13.56 13.84 9.01
CA ARG A 282 13.00 13.74 7.65
C ARG A 282 14.06 13.47 6.59
N GLN A 283 15.25 14.07 6.74
CA GLN A 283 16.39 13.86 5.86
C GLN A 283 17.01 12.45 6.03
N ALA A 284 17.02 11.94 7.27
CA ALA A 284 17.54 10.61 7.56
C ALA A 284 16.57 9.48 7.19
N MET A 285 15.29 9.76 7.08
CA MET A 285 14.31 8.75 6.65
C MET A 285 14.45 8.48 5.16
N GLU A 286 14.77 7.24 4.81
CA GLU A 286 14.62 6.73 3.45
C GLU A 286 13.12 6.57 3.12
N ILE A 287 12.45 7.69 2.85
CA ILE A 287 11.06 7.63 2.40
C ILE A 287 11.09 7.32 0.91
N HIS A 288 10.72 6.09 0.58
CA HIS A 288 10.60 5.69 -0.81
C HIS A 288 9.65 6.65 -1.55
N LYS A 289 10.16 7.34 -2.56
CA LYS A 289 9.34 8.13 -3.48
C LYS A 289 8.37 7.16 -4.15
N ARG A 290 7.08 7.51 -4.26
CA ARG A 290 6.08 6.68 -4.95
C ARG A 290 6.60 6.31 -6.34
N GLY A 291 6.66 5.02 -6.65
CA GLY A 291 7.11 4.49 -7.93
C GLY A 291 8.63 4.39 -8.10
N GLY A 292 9.43 4.82 -7.11
CA GLY A 292 10.85 4.52 -7.09
C GLY A 292 11.07 3.14 -6.48
N VAL A 293 11.27 2.15 -7.32
CA VAL A 293 12.09 1.01 -6.92
C VAL A 293 13.43 1.62 -6.52
N ASP A 294 13.97 1.30 -5.33
CA ASP A 294 15.41 1.24 -5.21
C ASP A 294 15.84 0.10 -6.13
N SER A 295 15.82 0.37 -7.42
CA SER A 295 16.53 -0.48 -8.35
C SER A 295 17.99 -0.16 -8.09
N SER A 296 18.78 -1.18 -7.83
CA SER A 296 20.24 -1.05 -7.79
C SER A 296 20.81 -0.58 -9.15
N TYR A 297 19.95 -0.17 -10.07
CA TYR A 297 20.23 0.04 -11.49
C TYR A 297 19.59 1.34 -12.00
N ASP A 298 19.86 2.46 -11.29
CA ASP A 298 19.37 3.79 -11.66
C ASP A 298 20.41 4.60 -12.42
N LEU A 299 19.96 5.17 -13.53
CA LEU A 299 20.70 6.10 -14.38
C LEU A 299 20.10 7.49 -14.24
N TYR A 300 20.91 8.48 -13.97
CA TYR A 300 20.52 9.88 -13.91
C TYR A 300 21.09 10.60 -15.11
N VAL A 301 20.24 11.25 -15.89
CA VAL A 301 20.63 12.00 -17.08
C VAL A 301 20.26 13.46 -16.89
N ASP A 302 21.25 14.34 -16.97
CA ASP A 302 21.03 15.79 -16.97
C ASP A 302 20.56 16.19 -18.37
N VAL A 303 19.31 16.64 -18.50
CA VAL A 303 18.69 16.93 -19.78
C VAL A 303 18.29 18.40 -19.89
N PRO A 304 18.56 19.07 -21.04
CA PRO A 304 18.09 20.43 -21.26
C PRO A 304 16.55 20.46 -21.41
N ASP A 305 15.95 21.62 -21.13
CA ASP A 305 14.54 21.87 -21.37
C ASP A 305 14.29 22.16 -22.87
N GLU A 306 14.33 21.08 -23.66
CA GLU A 306 14.12 21.10 -25.12
C GLU A 306 12.92 20.22 -25.50
N GLU A 307 12.27 20.59 -26.62
CA GLU A 307 11.22 19.75 -27.20
C GLU A 307 11.76 18.37 -27.58
N ASP A 308 11.00 17.32 -27.29
CA ASP A 308 11.29 15.91 -27.62
C ASP A 308 12.53 15.30 -26.97
N VAL A 309 13.19 15.96 -25.99
CA VAL A 309 14.40 15.43 -25.34
C VAL A 309 14.18 14.05 -24.73
N ILE A 310 13.04 13.86 -24.04
CA ILE A 310 12.68 12.58 -23.43
C ILE A 310 12.45 11.52 -24.51
N LEU A 311 11.75 11.87 -25.57
CA LEU A 311 11.47 10.96 -26.67
C LEU A 311 12.75 10.49 -27.34
N ARG A 312 13.72 11.38 -27.58
CA ARG A 312 15.04 11.04 -28.12
C ARG A 312 15.80 10.03 -27.24
N ILE A 313 15.80 10.24 -25.92
CA ILE A 313 16.43 9.31 -24.97
C ILE A 313 15.72 7.95 -25.00
N LEU A 314 14.39 7.90 -24.96
CA LEU A 314 13.64 6.66 -25.00
C LEU A 314 13.81 5.89 -26.32
N GLU A 315 13.98 6.58 -27.43
CA GLU A 315 14.30 5.95 -28.70
C GLU A 315 15.67 5.27 -28.71
N LEU A 316 16.70 5.88 -28.08
CA LEU A 316 18.01 5.28 -27.91
C LEU A 316 17.94 4.02 -27.03
N LEU A 317 17.06 4.01 -26.04
CA LEU A 317 16.91 2.91 -25.07
C LEU A 317 15.98 1.78 -25.54
N ARG A 318 15.57 1.75 -26.81
CA ARG A 318 14.78 0.63 -27.35
C ARG A 318 15.48 -0.71 -27.16
N GLY A 319 14.74 -1.66 -26.56
CA GLY A 319 15.22 -3.01 -26.30
C GLY A 319 16.02 -3.16 -24.99
N THR A 320 16.00 -2.16 -24.11
CA THR A 320 16.38 -2.28 -22.70
C THR A 320 15.16 -2.51 -21.83
N SER A 321 15.33 -3.16 -20.68
CA SER A 321 14.24 -3.43 -19.74
C SER A 321 14.02 -2.24 -18.80
N LEU A 322 13.28 -1.23 -19.27
CA LEU A 322 12.89 -0.08 -18.45
C LEU A 322 11.86 -0.50 -17.39
N VAL A 323 12.09 -0.11 -16.14
CA VAL A 323 11.19 -0.33 -15.01
C VAL A 323 10.43 0.94 -14.65
N ASN A 324 11.16 2.07 -14.63
CA ASN A 324 10.58 3.36 -14.25
C ASN A 324 11.31 4.51 -14.93
N ILE A 325 10.61 5.62 -15.11
CA ILE A 325 11.14 6.89 -15.59
C ILE A 325 10.56 7.98 -14.71
N HIS A 326 11.43 8.81 -14.14
CA HIS A 326 11.03 9.91 -13.29
C HIS A 326 11.77 11.20 -13.68
N ILE A 327 11.04 12.31 -13.74
CA ILE A 327 11.60 13.63 -14.00
C ILE A 327 11.60 14.40 -12.70
N ASN A 328 12.76 14.81 -12.22
CA ASN A 328 12.91 15.65 -11.05
C ASN A 328 12.98 17.12 -11.49
N GLU A 329 11.89 17.85 -11.29
CA GLU A 329 11.81 19.30 -11.46
C GLU A 329 12.08 20.03 -10.12
N GLU A 330 13.21 19.82 -9.48
CA GLU A 330 13.46 20.43 -8.17
C GLU A 330 13.86 21.92 -8.23
N ASN A 331 14.18 22.49 -9.40
CA ASN A 331 14.48 23.91 -9.53
C ASN A 331 13.87 24.52 -10.79
N ARG A 332 12.87 25.37 -10.61
CA ARG A 332 12.27 26.18 -11.70
C ARG A 332 13.18 27.31 -12.24
N GLU A 333 14.37 27.46 -11.70
CA GLU A 333 15.32 28.50 -12.10
C GLU A 333 16.46 27.98 -12.99
N ASP A 334 16.67 26.66 -13.09
CA ASP A 334 17.67 26.05 -13.96
C ASP A 334 17.05 25.47 -15.23
N VAL A 335 17.65 25.77 -16.36
CA VAL A 335 17.23 25.35 -17.72
C VAL A 335 17.43 23.83 -17.94
N HIS A 336 17.74 23.06 -16.91
CA HIS A 336 18.04 21.63 -16.96
C HIS A 336 17.15 20.84 -16.00
N GLY A 337 16.69 19.65 -16.45
CA GLY A 337 15.98 18.67 -15.64
C GLY A 337 16.79 17.40 -15.44
N ILE A 338 16.62 16.71 -14.32
CA ILE A 338 17.22 15.40 -14.08
C ILE A 338 16.21 14.31 -14.42
N LEU A 339 16.51 13.52 -15.46
CA LEU A 339 15.76 12.34 -15.84
C LEU A 339 16.37 11.11 -15.16
N GLN A 340 15.62 10.52 -14.22
CA GLN A 340 16.00 9.25 -13.60
C GLN A 340 15.34 8.10 -14.38
N ILE A 341 16.14 7.12 -14.78
CA ILE A 341 15.72 5.94 -15.52
C ILE A 341 16.15 4.70 -14.74
N SER A 342 15.21 3.82 -14.42
CA SER A 342 15.47 2.58 -13.67
C SER A 342 15.39 1.36 -14.58
N PHE A 343 16.32 0.41 -14.41
CA PHE A 343 16.41 -0.83 -15.21
C PHE A 343 16.25 -2.07 -14.34
N LYS A 344 15.90 -3.21 -14.96
CA LYS A 344 15.75 -4.50 -14.28
C LYS A 344 17.06 -5.14 -13.85
N ASN A 345 18.18 -4.81 -14.50
CA ASN A 345 19.47 -5.45 -14.29
C ASN A 345 20.64 -4.53 -14.68
N ALA A 346 21.83 -4.87 -14.18
CA ALA A 346 23.06 -4.12 -14.45
C ALA A 346 23.44 -4.05 -15.95
N GLN A 347 23.14 -5.10 -16.71
CA GLN A 347 23.50 -5.16 -18.12
C GLN A 347 22.74 -4.13 -18.95
N ASP A 348 21.45 -3.93 -18.64
CA ASP A 348 20.63 -2.92 -19.31
C ASP A 348 21.00 -1.50 -18.87
N LEU A 349 21.39 -1.31 -17.60
CA LEU A 349 21.93 -0.05 -17.09
C LEU A 349 23.22 0.35 -17.83
N GLU A 350 24.23 -0.54 -17.90
CA GLU A 350 25.50 -0.29 -18.60
C GLU A 350 25.29 -0.05 -20.10
N ARG A 351 24.34 -0.76 -20.71
CA ARG A 351 23.97 -0.54 -22.10
C ARG A 351 23.33 0.82 -22.31
N ALA A 352 22.44 1.23 -21.41
CA ALA A 352 21.77 2.53 -21.48
C ALA A 352 22.75 3.69 -21.31
N GLU A 353 23.64 3.62 -20.31
CA GLU A 353 24.71 4.60 -20.10
C GLU A 353 25.51 4.80 -21.39
N ARG A 354 25.99 3.72 -22.00
CA ARG A 354 26.77 3.75 -23.23
C ARG A 354 26.00 4.37 -24.39
N LEU A 355 24.74 3.94 -24.59
CA LEU A 355 23.89 4.44 -25.68
C LEU A 355 23.64 5.95 -25.57
N ILE A 356 23.38 6.45 -24.34
CA ILE A 356 23.16 7.89 -24.15
C ILE A 356 24.50 8.66 -24.32
N THR A 357 25.58 8.22 -23.71
CA THR A 357 26.88 8.90 -23.76
C THR A 357 27.48 8.94 -25.19
N GLU A 358 27.28 7.89 -26.00
CA GLU A 358 27.77 7.83 -27.39
C GLU A 358 26.93 8.64 -28.38
N ASN A 359 25.65 8.91 -28.08
CA ASN A 359 24.71 9.52 -29.01
C ASN A 359 24.20 10.91 -28.58
N THR A 360 24.60 11.40 -27.38
CA THR A 360 24.21 12.71 -26.86
C THR A 360 25.36 13.35 -26.10
N ASP A 361 25.27 14.67 -25.89
CA ASP A 361 26.21 15.43 -25.04
C ASP A 361 25.68 15.52 -23.58
N TYR A 362 24.73 14.68 -23.21
CA TYR A 362 24.10 14.73 -21.88
C TYR A 362 25.00 14.12 -20.82
N THR A 363 25.02 14.75 -19.64
CA THR A 363 25.74 14.19 -18.48
C THR A 363 24.96 13.03 -17.89
N VAL A 364 25.64 11.88 -17.76
CA VAL A 364 25.06 10.65 -17.23
C VAL A 364 25.77 10.28 -15.93
N VAL A 365 24.99 9.93 -14.90
CA VAL A 365 25.51 9.51 -13.59
C VAL A 365 24.79 8.22 -13.16
N ILE A 366 25.55 7.19 -12.79
CA ILE A 366 25.08 5.98 -12.14
C ILE A 366 25.22 6.16 -10.62
N LYS A 367 24.19 5.83 -9.86
CA LYS A 367 24.23 5.83 -8.39
C LYS A 367 24.16 4.44 -7.84
#